data_2ace54ac1b5bc7e7bdd45e1556de007b
#
_entry.id   2ace54ac1b5bc7e7bdd45e1556de007b
#
_cell.length_a   1.000
_cell.length_b   1.000
_cell.length_c   1.000
_cell.angle_alpha   90.00
_cell.angle_beta   90.00
_cell.angle_gamma   90.00
#
_symmetry.space_group_name_H-M   'P 1'
#
loop_
_entity.id
_entity.type
_entity.pdbx_description
1 polymer ?
#
loop_
_entity_poly.entity_id
_entity_poly.type
_entity_poly.pdbx_seq_one_letter_code
_entity_poly.pdbx_strand_id
1 'polypeptide(L)'
;RDVERSRGLGDVYKRQLEGLDVNPLMYEFVFERAWENSIPVHQWIANWAQCRGGNVDNHIIKAWKQLYEKIYTSAALCGQAVLMNARPQLEGVEGWNTLPGYDYKNIDLWEIWKELLKAEGVYHSEYHFDVINVGRQVLGNLFADYRDKFADCYRKKDLEGTKVWGQRMDQLLLDVDRLLCCSPVLSIGKWIKDARDFAVNEQEQKYYEENARCILTVWGQKDTQLNDYANRGWGGLTRTFYRERWKRFTEEVIAAMTRHKNFDEEKFHQDITQFEYEWTLKNEDFPITSEENPISLAKELILKYDDDFRSLYP
;
A
#
# COMPACT_ATOMS: atom_id res chain seq x y z
N ARG A 1 11.75 -28.35 7.87
CA ARG A 1 13.06 -28.34 8.59
C ARG A 1 13.15 -27.22 9.62
N ASP A 2 12.62 -26.04 9.35
CA ASP A 2 12.71 -24.91 10.28
C ASP A 2 11.69 -25.01 11.44
N VAL A 3 10.60 -25.71 11.26
CA VAL A 3 9.62 -25.97 12.32
C VAL A 3 10.21 -26.87 13.42
N GLU A 4 11.02 -27.85 13.08
CA GLU A 4 11.70 -28.72 14.10
C GLU A 4 12.77 -27.95 14.88
N ARG A 5 13.46 -26.98 14.25
CA ARG A 5 14.47 -26.17 14.94
C ARG A 5 13.87 -25.08 15.84
N SER A 6 12.64 -24.67 15.58
CA SER A 6 11.94 -23.66 16.38
C SER A 6 11.21 -24.25 17.60
N ARG A 7 11.09 -25.56 17.73
CA ARG A 7 10.62 -26.25 18.93
C ARG A 7 11.75 -26.40 19.96
N GLY A 8 12.39 -25.27 20.31
CA GLY A 8 13.32 -25.23 21.42
C GLY A 8 12.54 -25.10 22.73
N LEU A 9 12.85 -25.90 23.73
CA LEU A 9 12.36 -25.83 25.10
C LEU A 9 10.81 -25.83 25.27
N GLY A 10 10.15 -26.89 24.80
CA GLY A 10 8.73 -27.10 25.10
C GLY A 10 7.79 -26.30 24.20
N ASP A 11 6.78 -25.70 24.76
CA ASP A 11 5.60 -25.17 24.06
C ASP A 11 5.76 -23.77 23.45
N VAL A 12 6.99 -23.28 23.18
CA VAL A 12 7.21 -21.93 22.65
C VAL A 12 7.52 -21.97 21.14
N TYR A 13 6.66 -21.30 20.36
CA TYR A 13 6.88 -21.00 18.95
C TYR A 13 7.11 -19.51 18.76
N LYS A 14 8.22 -19.12 18.12
CA LYS A 14 8.58 -17.72 17.91
C LYS A 14 8.89 -17.44 16.45
N ARG A 15 8.37 -16.33 15.94
CA ARG A 15 8.70 -15.73 14.64
C ARG A 15 9.02 -14.25 14.82
N GLN A 16 9.91 -13.75 13.97
CA GLN A 16 10.16 -12.32 13.83
C GLN A 16 9.46 -11.82 12.58
N LEU A 17 8.76 -10.69 12.70
CA LEU A 17 7.96 -10.09 11.64
C LEU A 17 8.32 -8.61 11.55
N GLU A 18 8.47 -8.11 10.33
CA GLU A 18 8.78 -6.70 10.06
C GLU A 18 7.54 -5.87 9.68
N GLY A 19 6.36 -6.43 9.76
CA GLY A 19 5.08 -5.76 9.50
C GLY A 19 3.93 -6.72 9.58
N LEU A 20 2.95 -6.43 10.41
CA LEU A 20 1.78 -7.29 10.67
C LEU A 20 0.54 -6.84 9.91
N ASP A 21 0.50 -5.59 9.48
CA ASP A 21 -0.66 -4.89 8.94
C ASP A 21 -1.02 -5.22 7.49
N VAL A 22 -0.21 -6.03 6.81
CA VAL A 22 -0.39 -6.26 5.37
C VAL A 22 -0.86 -7.67 5.02
N ASN A 23 -0.63 -8.66 5.87
CA ASN A 23 -0.89 -10.06 5.52
C ASN A 23 -1.34 -10.91 6.72
N PRO A 24 -2.50 -10.63 7.30
CA PRO A 24 -2.99 -11.37 8.47
C PRO A 24 -3.18 -12.86 8.19
N LEU A 25 -3.63 -13.24 6.98
CA LEU A 25 -3.83 -14.64 6.60
C LEU A 25 -2.56 -15.46 6.77
N MET A 26 -1.42 -14.97 6.27
CA MET A 26 -0.16 -15.74 6.33
C MET A 26 0.35 -15.87 7.76
N TYR A 27 0.22 -14.84 8.58
CA TYR A 27 0.67 -14.89 9.97
C TYR A 27 -0.20 -15.82 10.80
N GLU A 28 -1.51 -15.72 10.71
CA GLU A 28 -2.43 -16.61 11.42
C GLU A 28 -2.24 -18.06 10.97
N PHE A 29 -2.14 -18.31 9.66
CA PHE A 29 -1.87 -19.63 9.13
C PHE A 29 -0.58 -20.24 9.67
N VAL A 30 0.53 -19.51 9.68
CA VAL A 30 1.83 -20.00 10.17
C VAL A 30 1.77 -20.30 11.66
N PHE A 31 1.13 -19.44 12.47
CA PHE A 31 1.02 -19.67 13.91
C PHE A 31 0.08 -20.83 14.24
N GLU A 32 -1.06 -20.94 13.58
CA GLU A 32 -1.98 -22.04 13.83
C GLU A 32 -1.39 -23.40 13.43
N ARG A 33 -0.65 -23.46 12.32
CA ARG A 33 0.03 -24.68 11.88
C ARG A 33 1.10 -25.19 12.84
N ALA A 34 1.55 -24.37 13.78
CA ALA A 34 2.44 -24.80 14.85
C ALA A 34 1.73 -25.75 15.86
N TRP A 35 0.39 -25.60 16.01
CA TRP A 35 -0.43 -26.35 16.98
C TRP A 35 -1.31 -27.40 16.30
N GLU A 36 -1.95 -27.07 15.20
CA GLU A 36 -2.87 -27.91 14.47
C GLU A 36 -2.48 -28.01 12.99
N ASN A 37 -2.21 -29.21 12.54
CA ASN A 37 -1.72 -29.50 11.19
C ASN A 37 -2.61 -30.44 10.37
N SER A 38 -3.71 -30.92 10.96
CA SER A 38 -4.59 -31.91 10.32
C SER A 38 -5.57 -31.31 9.31
N ILE A 39 -5.92 -30.02 9.47
CA ILE A 39 -6.95 -29.37 8.63
C ILE A 39 -6.36 -29.07 7.24
N PRO A 40 -6.96 -29.54 6.13
CA PRO A 40 -6.55 -29.16 4.78
C PRO A 40 -6.57 -27.63 4.57
N VAL A 41 -5.63 -27.09 3.81
CA VAL A 41 -5.45 -25.65 3.62
C VAL A 41 -6.73 -24.97 3.13
N HIS A 42 -7.40 -25.53 2.11
CA HIS A 42 -8.65 -24.96 1.59
C HIS A 42 -9.79 -24.93 2.61
N GLN A 43 -9.84 -25.91 3.53
CA GLN A 43 -10.83 -25.91 4.61
C GLN A 43 -10.45 -24.87 5.67
N TRP A 44 -9.17 -24.77 5.98
CA TRP A 44 -8.66 -23.75 6.91
C TRP A 44 -8.99 -22.33 6.41
N ILE A 45 -8.70 -22.04 5.14
CA ILE A 45 -9.02 -20.75 4.51
C ILE A 45 -10.53 -20.45 4.58
N ALA A 46 -11.39 -21.45 4.31
CA ALA A 46 -12.82 -21.25 4.39
C ALA A 46 -13.28 -20.92 5.83
N ASN A 47 -12.77 -21.62 6.83
CA ASN A 47 -13.06 -21.36 8.23
C ASN A 47 -12.57 -19.97 8.66
N TRP A 48 -11.35 -19.62 8.28
CA TRP A 48 -10.75 -18.33 8.56
C TRP A 48 -11.55 -17.17 7.92
N ALA A 49 -11.95 -17.31 6.66
CA ALA A 49 -12.77 -16.33 5.96
C ALA A 49 -14.14 -16.11 6.64
N GLN A 50 -14.77 -17.17 7.15
CA GLN A 50 -16.01 -17.06 7.92
C GLN A 50 -15.82 -16.28 9.23
N CYS A 51 -14.73 -16.53 9.95
CA CYS A 51 -14.42 -15.79 11.17
C CYS A 51 -14.26 -14.28 10.89
N ARG A 52 -13.58 -13.93 9.81
CA ARG A 52 -13.38 -12.52 9.43
C ARG A 52 -14.66 -11.84 8.96
N GLY A 53 -15.52 -12.56 8.26
CA GLY A 53 -16.85 -12.07 7.87
C GLY A 53 -17.89 -12.02 9.01
N GLY A 54 -17.60 -12.69 10.12
CA GLY A 54 -18.53 -12.82 11.25
C GLY A 54 -19.73 -13.73 10.99
N ASN A 55 -19.85 -14.27 9.80
CA ASN A 55 -20.86 -15.22 9.38
C ASN A 55 -20.40 -16.04 8.19
N VAL A 56 -21.21 -17.01 7.79
CA VAL A 56 -20.96 -17.81 6.57
C VAL A 56 -21.42 -17.02 5.34
N ASP A 57 -20.50 -16.43 4.62
CA ASP A 57 -20.75 -15.77 3.35
C ASP A 57 -19.94 -16.43 2.24
N ASN A 58 -20.64 -16.88 1.19
CA ASN A 58 -20.02 -17.61 0.09
C ASN A 58 -19.12 -16.72 -0.79
N HIS A 59 -19.38 -15.42 -0.87
CA HIS A 59 -18.57 -14.49 -1.64
C HIS A 59 -17.22 -14.24 -0.94
N ILE A 60 -17.23 -14.05 0.39
CA ILE A 60 -16.00 -13.90 1.18
C ILE A 60 -15.16 -15.18 1.09
N ILE A 61 -15.78 -16.35 1.29
CA ILE A 61 -15.07 -17.64 1.19
C ILE A 61 -14.48 -17.84 -0.20
N LYS A 62 -15.23 -17.55 -1.24
CA LYS A 62 -14.76 -17.66 -2.63
C LYS A 62 -13.62 -16.71 -2.93
N ALA A 63 -13.72 -15.45 -2.51
CA ALA A 63 -12.67 -14.45 -2.69
C ALA A 63 -11.37 -14.88 -2.03
N TRP A 64 -11.41 -15.37 -0.78
CA TRP A 64 -10.23 -15.82 -0.08
C TRP A 64 -9.61 -17.09 -0.67
N LYS A 65 -10.41 -18.03 -1.16
CA LYS A 65 -9.88 -19.17 -1.92
C LYS A 65 -9.18 -18.74 -3.20
N GLN A 66 -9.75 -17.79 -3.93
CA GLN A 66 -9.15 -17.26 -5.15
C GLN A 66 -7.85 -16.44 -4.84
N LEU A 67 -7.83 -15.68 -3.75
CA LEU A 67 -6.59 -15.03 -3.27
C LEU A 67 -5.49 -16.07 -3.04
N TYR A 68 -5.81 -17.16 -2.33
CA TYR A 68 -4.85 -18.24 -2.10
C TYR A 68 -4.37 -18.86 -3.42
N GLU A 69 -5.28 -19.21 -4.32
CA GLU A 69 -4.96 -19.96 -5.55
C GLU A 69 -4.20 -19.13 -6.59
N LYS A 70 -4.45 -17.81 -6.66
CA LYS A 70 -3.95 -16.97 -7.74
C LYS A 70 -2.90 -15.95 -7.30
N ILE A 71 -2.95 -15.50 -6.03
CA ILE A 71 -2.13 -14.40 -5.54
C ILE A 71 -1.07 -14.89 -4.56
N TYR A 72 -1.47 -15.65 -3.53
CA TYR A 72 -0.54 -16.14 -2.50
C TYR A 72 0.37 -17.29 -2.95
N THR A 73 0.19 -17.80 -4.15
CA THR A 73 1.10 -18.76 -4.79
C THR A 73 2.25 -18.08 -5.54
N SER A 74 2.24 -16.77 -5.61
CA SER A 74 3.34 -15.97 -6.18
C SER A 74 4.66 -16.31 -5.48
N ALA A 75 5.69 -16.61 -6.28
CA ALA A 75 7.04 -16.86 -5.80
C ALA A 75 7.96 -15.64 -5.96
N ALA A 76 7.42 -14.51 -6.41
CA ALA A 76 8.20 -13.31 -6.60
C ALA A 76 8.74 -12.82 -5.26
N LEU A 77 10.06 -12.64 -5.19
CA LEU A 77 10.72 -11.88 -4.14
C LEU A 77 10.44 -10.40 -4.39
N CYS A 78 9.25 -9.98 -4.05
CA CYS A 78 8.89 -8.59 -4.19
C CYS A 78 9.18 -7.83 -2.90
N GLY A 79 9.58 -6.60 -3.06
CA GLY A 79 9.50 -5.63 -2.00
C GLY A 79 8.06 -5.47 -1.52
N GLN A 80 7.89 -4.95 -0.36
CA GLN A 80 6.60 -4.83 0.32
C GLN A 80 5.71 -3.75 -0.28
N ALA A 81 6.24 -2.95 -1.21
CA ALA A 81 5.60 -1.74 -1.63
C ALA A 81 5.03 -1.86 -3.03
N VAL A 82 3.93 -1.18 -3.23
CA VAL A 82 3.46 -0.77 -4.54
C VAL A 82 4.28 0.43 -5.02
N LEU A 83 4.39 0.61 -6.33
CA LEU A 83 5.20 1.67 -6.94
C LEU A 83 4.87 3.08 -6.41
N MET A 84 3.62 3.32 -6.04
CA MET A 84 3.18 4.64 -5.53
C MET A 84 3.93 5.08 -4.27
N ASN A 85 4.49 4.14 -3.49
CA ASN A 85 5.26 4.43 -2.28
C ASN A 85 6.75 4.72 -2.57
N ALA A 86 7.24 4.42 -3.78
CA ALA A 86 8.62 4.61 -4.16
C ALA A 86 8.93 6.07 -4.53
N ARG A 87 10.22 6.42 -4.55
CA ARG A 87 10.66 7.65 -5.21
C ARG A 87 10.25 7.64 -6.67
N PRO A 88 9.73 8.75 -7.19
CA PRO A 88 9.31 8.83 -8.58
C PRO A 88 10.44 8.64 -9.56
N GLN A 89 10.19 7.80 -10.59
CA GLN A 89 11.06 7.59 -11.75
C GLN A 89 10.24 7.36 -13.01
N LEU A 90 10.81 7.70 -14.16
CA LEU A 90 10.21 7.39 -15.46
C LEU A 90 10.19 5.88 -15.72
N GLU A 91 11.19 5.15 -15.22
CA GLU A 91 11.32 3.72 -15.44
C GLU A 91 11.98 3.05 -14.23
N GLY A 92 11.62 1.80 -13.97
CA GLY A 92 12.16 1.06 -12.83
C GLY A 92 11.65 1.55 -11.49
N VAL A 93 12.44 1.34 -10.47
CA VAL A 93 12.16 1.71 -9.08
C VAL A 93 13.47 2.08 -8.40
N GLU A 94 13.49 3.20 -7.70
CA GLU A 94 14.59 3.58 -6.83
C GLU A 94 14.21 3.42 -5.36
N GLY A 95 15.20 3.15 -4.54
CA GLY A 95 15.06 3.04 -3.11
C GLY A 95 15.27 1.63 -2.59
N TRP A 96 15.58 1.56 -1.31
CA TRP A 96 15.75 0.32 -0.60
C TRP A 96 14.40 -0.38 -0.47
N ASN A 97 14.28 -1.62 -0.90
CA ASN A 97 13.12 -2.46 -0.67
C ASN A 97 11.84 -2.12 -1.48
N THR A 98 11.95 -1.39 -2.54
CA THR A 98 10.82 -0.95 -3.36
C THR A 98 10.76 -1.60 -4.74
N LEU A 99 11.06 -2.88 -4.84
CA LEU A 99 10.82 -3.62 -6.07
C LEU A 99 9.36 -4.12 -6.08
N PRO A 100 8.41 -3.41 -6.69
CA PRO A 100 7.07 -3.93 -6.89
C PRO A 100 7.11 -4.98 -8.00
N GLY A 101 7.61 -6.15 -7.68
CA GLY A 101 7.55 -7.30 -8.57
C GLY A 101 6.48 -8.27 -8.08
N TYR A 102 5.51 -8.56 -8.93
CA TYR A 102 4.53 -9.61 -8.70
C TYR A 102 4.38 -10.44 -9.96
N ASP A 103 4.13 -11.74 -9.82
CA ASP A 103 3.98 -12.70 -10.94
C ASP A 103 2.53 -13.17 -11.13
N TYR A 104 1.57 -12.48 -10.50
CA TYR A 104 0.15 -12.66 -10.74
C TYR A 104 -0.40 -11.55 -11.66
N LYS A 105 -1.60 -11.75 -12.20
CA LYS A 105 -2.27 -10.75 -13.04
C LYS A 105 -3.11 -9.82 -12.17
N ASN A 106 -2.93 -8.50 -12.32
CA ASN A 106 -3.71 -7.53 -11.55
C ASN A 106 -5.23 -7.62 -11.82
N ILE A 107 -5.62 -8.06 -13.02
CA ILE A 107 -7.04 -8.31 -13.33
C ILE A 107 -7.63 -9.42 -12.46
N ASP A 108 -6.87 -10.46 -12.13
CA ASP A 108 -7.34 -11.49 -11.21
C ASP A 108 -7.61 -10.91 -9.82
N LEU A 109 -6.71 -10.05 -9.32
CA LEU A 109 -6.88 -9.39 -8.04
C LEU A 109 -8.07 -8.41 -8.05
N TRP A 110 -8.29 -7.71 -9.18
CA TRP A 110 -9.46 -6.85 -9.40
C TRP A 110 -10.78 -7.62 -9.33
N GLU A 111 -10.88 -8.75 -10.02
CA GLU A 111 -12.08 -9.58 -9.98
C GLU A 111 -12.32 -10.20 -8.58
N ILE A 112 -11.26 -10.52 -7.87
CA ILE A 112 -11.36 -10.98 -6.47
C ILE A 112 -11.86 -9.86 -5.56
N TRP A 113 -11.40 -8.63 -5.73
CA TRP A 113 -11.91 -7.49 -4.97
C TRP A 113 -13.39 -7.24 -5.24
N LYS A 114 -13.83 -7.33 -6.49
CA LYS A 114 -15.24 -7.27 -6.88
C LYS A 114 -16.07 -8.41 -6.25
N GLU A 115 -15.52 -9.63 -6.20
CA GLU A 115 -16.18 -10.76 -5.56
C GLU A 115 -16.35 -10.55 -4.06
N LEU A 116 -15.32 -10.04 -3.39
CA LEU A 116 -15.35 -9.72 -1.96
C LEU A 116 -16.45 -8.69 -1.64
N LEU A 117 -16.69 -7.72 -2.52
CA LEU A 117 -17.69 -6.67 -2.36
C LEU A 117 -19.14 -7.11 -2.66
N LYS A 118 -19.36 -8.35 -3.08
CA LYS A 118 -20.71 -8.92 -3.24
C LYS A 118 -21.30 -9.40 -1.92
N ALA A 119 -20.50 -9.55 -0.87
CA ALA A 119 -20.99 -9.90 0.46
C ALA A 119 -21.96 -8.83 0.98
N GLU A 120 -23.07 -9.26 1.54
CA GLU A 120 -24.13 -8.39 2.04
C GLU A 120 -24.34 -8.59 3.55
N GLY A 121 -24.68 -7.51 4.25
CA GLY A 121 -24.98 -7.56 5.68
C GLY A 121 -23.79 -7.89 6.56
N VAL A 122 -22.57 -7.71 6.06
CA VAL A 122 -21.33 -7.95 6.80
C VAL A 122 -20.78 -6.63 7.32
N TYR A 123 -20.62 -6.52 8.64
CA TYR A 123 -20.21 -5.29 9.31
C TYR A 123 -18.96 -5.47 10.20
N HIS A 124 -18.28 -6.60 10.11
CA HIS A 124 -17.08 -6.89 10.89
C HIS A 124 -15.90 -6.01 10.43
N SER A 125 -15.16 -5.50 11.40
CA SER A 125 -13.98 -4.65 11.17
C SER A 125 -12.91 -5.36 10.34
N GLU A 126 -12.75 -6.66 10.53
CA GLU A 126 -11.82 -7.51 9.80
C GLU A 126 -12.17 -7.61 8.32
N TYR A 127 -13.45 -7.74 7.98
CA TYR A 127 -13.91 -7.71 6.60
C TYR A 127 -13.70 -6.34 5.96
N HIS A 128 -13.99 -5.26 6.70
CA HIS A 128 -13.69 -3.90 6.23
C HIS A 128 -12.20 -3.71 5.95
N PHE A 129 -11.36 -4.18 6.86
CA PHE A 129 -9.91 -4.16 6.67
C PHE A 129 -9.50 -4.94 5.41
N ASP A 130 -10.05 -6.14 5.18
CA ASP A 130 -9.74 -6.96 4.03
C ASP A 130 -10.10 -6.26 2.72
N VAL A 131 -11.28 -5.64 2.66
CA VAL A 131 -11.71 -4.86 1.49
C VAL A 131 -10.76 -3.71 1.20
N ILE A 132 -10.34 -2.97 2.23
CA ILE A 132 -9.39 -1.85 2.09
C ILE A 132 -8.01 -2.37 1.66
N ASN A 133 -7.52 -3.44 2.29
CA ASN A 133 -6.19 -3.97 2.04
C ASN A 133 -6.05 -4.56 0.63
N VAL A 134 -7.06 -5.30 0.16
CA VAL A 134 -7.08 -5.80 -1.24
C VAL A 134 -7.18 -4.63 -2.21
N GLY A 135 -8.06 -3.65 -1.95
CA GLY A 135 -8.20 -2.45 -2.77
C GLY A 135 -6.91 -1.64 -2.85
N ARG A 136 -6.19 -1.47 -1.75
CA ARG A 136 -4.87 -0.84 -1.72
C ARG A 136 -3.90 -1.49 -2.69
N GLN A 137 -3.83 -2.82 -2.71
CA GLN A 137 -2.92 -3.55 -3.59
C GLN A 137 -3.34 -3.44 -5.05
N VAL A 138 -4.63 -3.63 -5.33
CA VAL A 138 -5.20 -3.52 -6.70
C VAL A 138 -4.91 -2.15 -7.31
N LEU A 139 -5.26 -1.08 -6.58
CA LEU A 139 -5.09 0.29 -7.06
C LEU A 139 -3.61 0.73 -7.08
N GLY A 140 -2.82 0.21 -6.15
CA GLY A 140 -1.37 0.40 -6.16
C GLY A 140 -0.69 -0.23 -7.37
N ASN A 141 -1.16 -1.40 -7.82
CA ASN A 141 -0.69 -2.01 -9.07
C ASN A 141 -1.14 -1.19 -10.29
N LEU A 142 -2.39 -0.71 -10.31
CA LEU A 142 -2.90 0.18 -11.37
C LEU A 142 -2.08 1.47 -11.49
N PHE A 143 -1.56 1.97 -10.37
CA PHE A 143 -0.68 3.15 -10.38
C PHE A 143 0.60 2.91 -11.20
N ALA A 144 1.17 1.70 -11.15
CA ALA A 144 2.33 1.35 -11.97
C ALA A 144 2.01 1.40 -13.47
N ASP A 145 0.83 0.90 -13.87
CA ASP A 145 0.38 0.99 -15.27
C ASP A 145 0.20 2.45 -15.71
N TYR A 146 -0.34 3.30 -14.84
CA TYR A 146 -0.49 4.73 -15.14
C TYR A 146 0.85 5.45 -15.29
N ARG A 147 1.83 5.15 -14.42
CA ARG A 147 3.18 5.65 -14.54
C ARG A 147 3.82 5.24 -15.86
N ASP A 148 3.64 4.00 -16.27
CA ASP A 148 4.22 3.51 -17.53
C ASP A 148 3.59 4.22 -18.75
N LYS A 149 2.27 4.46 -18.73
CA LYS A 149 1.59 5.28 -19.74
C LYS A 149 2.09 6.74 -19.75
N PHE A 150 2.30 7.33 -18.57
CA PHE A 150 2.90 8.65 -18.43
C PHE A 150 4.29 8.72 -19.06
N ALA A 151 5.15 7.76 -18.73
CA ALA A 151 6.51 7.67 -19.26
C ALA A 151 6.53 7.40 -20.76
N ASP A 152 5.61 6.61 -21.30
CA ASP A 152 5.45 6.38 -22.72
C ASP A 152 5.06 7.66 -23.48
N CYS A 153 4.12 8.46 -22.94
CA CYS A 153 3.77 9.75 -23.52
C CYS A 153 4.96 10.71 -23.50
N TYR A 154 5.73 10.76 -22.41
CA TYR A 154 6.95 11.54 -22.33
C TYR A 154 7.97 11.14 -23.41
N ARG A 155 8.27 9.83 -23.57
CA ARG A 155 9.20 9.32 -24.59
C ARG A 155 8.75 9.64 -26.01
N LYS A 156 7.44 9.62 -26.25
CA LYS A 156 6.83 9.98 -27.55
C LYS A 156 6.70 11.50 -27.76
N LYS A 157 7.10 12.31 -26.77
CA LYS A 157 6.95 13.78 -26.76
C LYS A 157 5.49 14.24 -26.88
N ASP A 158 4.56 13.42 -26.42
CA ASP A 158 3.13 13.73 -26.33
C ASP A 158 2.85 14.49 -25.02
N LEU A 159 2.92 15.82 -25.08
CA LEU A 159 2.72 16.69 -23.92
C LEU A 159 1.30 16.55 -23.33
N GLU A 160 0.29 16.47 -24.17
CA GLU A 160 -1.10 16.39 -23.69
C GLU A 160 -1.39 15.04 -23.07
N GLY A 161 -0.92 13.93 -23.66
CA GLY A 161 -0.99 12.61 -23.05
C GLY A 161 -0.25 12.55 -21.71
N THR A 162 0.93 13.17 -21.61
CA THR A 162 1.71 13.26 -20.36
C THR A 162 0.91 13.99 -19.26
N LYS A 163 0.27 15.11 -19.59
CA LYS A 163 -0.59 15.84 -18.65
C LYS A 163 -1.78 15.00 -18.16
N VAL A 164 -2.46 14.32 -19.09
CA VAL A 164 -3.62 13.47 -18.78
C VAL A 164 -3.23 12.33 -17.81
N TRP A 165 -2.14 11.63 -18.10
CA TRP A 165 -1.69 10.54 -17.24
C TRP A 165 -1.16 11.03 -15.90
N GLY A 166 -0.49 12.18 -15.85
CA GLY A 166 -0.09 12.82 -14.59
C GLY A 166 -1.28 13.16 -13.70
N GLN A 167 -2.37 13.70 -14.28
CA GLN A 167 -3.62 13.97 -13.54
C GLN A 167 -4.29 12.68 -13.05
N ARG A 168 -4.29 11.61 -13.85
CA ARG A 168 -4.83 10.31 -13.45
C ARG A 168 -4.03 9.69 -12.29
N MET A 169 -2.72 9.77 -12.33
CA MET A 169 -1.85 9.35 -11.22
C MET A 169 -2.16 10.11 -9.93
N ASP A 170 -2.28 11.44 -9.99
CA ASP A 170 -2.59 12.27 -8.84
C ASP A 170 -3.95 11.93 -8.24
N GLN A 171 -4.98 11.77 -9.08
CA GLN A 171 -6.33 11.39 -8.64
C GLN A 171 -6.37 10.00 -8.03
N LEU A 172 -5.67 9.03 -8.60
CA LEU A 172 -5.60 7.67 -8.07
C LEU A 172 -4.96 7.65 -6.66
N LEU A 173 -3.91 8.44 -6.44
CA LEU A 173 -3.29 8.56 -5.11
C LEU A 173 -4.25 9.16 -4.07
N LEU A 174 -5.08 10.13 -4.46
CA LEU A 174 -6.12 10.68 -3.58
C LEU A 174 -7.19 9.65 -3.23
N ASP A 175 -7.60 8.84 -4.19
CA ASP A 175 -8.63 7.81 -3.99
C ASP A 175 -8.10 6.66 -3.12
N VAL A 176 -6.85 6.26 -3.31
CA VAL A 176 -6.19 5.30 -2.43
C VAL A 176 -6.06 5.84 -1.01
N ASP A 177 -5.68 7.11 -0.85
CA ASP A 177 -5.61 7.75 0.47
C ASP A 177 -6.97 7.76 1.18
N ARG A 178 -8.06 8.12 0.46
CA ARG A 178 -9.43 8.04 1.01
C ARG A 178 -9.77 6.65 1.50
N LEU A 179 -9.48 5.62 0.70
CA LEU A 179 -9.76 4.22 1.06
C LEU A 179 -8.97 3.80 2.30
N LEU A 180 -7.70 4.13 2.36
CA LEU A 180 -6.82 3.79 3.49
C LEU A 180 -7.26 4.49 4.78
N CYS A 181 -7.71 5.75 4.69
CA CYS A 181 -8.21 6.51 5.83
C CYS A 181 -9.47 5.90 6.48
N CYS A 182 -10.16 4.97 5.83
CA CYS A 182 -11.28 4.24 6.42
C CYS A 182 -10.86 3.21 7.48
N SER A 183 -9.56 2.94 7.65
CA SER A 183 -9.04 2.01 8.66
C SER A 183 -8.04 2.70 9.59
N PRO A 184 -8.26 2.64 10.92
CA PRO A 184 -7.29 3.20 11.87
C PRO A 184 -5.95 2.46 11.86
N VAL A 185 -5.93 1.19 11.42
CA VAL A 185 -4.71 0.37 11.29
C VAL A 185 -3.86 0.83 10.09
N LEU A 186 -4.52 1.34 9.04
CA LEU A 186 -3.89 1.81 7.81
C LEU A 186 -3.83 3.34 7.74
N SER A 187 -3.78 4.02 8.89
CA SER A 187 -3.71 5.48 8.99
C SER A 187 -2.47 5.94 9.75
N ILE A 188 -1.78 6.93 9.19
CA ILE A 188 -0.66 7.58 9.88
C ILE A 188 -1.12 8.32 11.14
N GLY A 189 -2.41 8.73 11.21
CA GLY A 189 -2.94 9.46 12.35
C GLY A 189 -2.80 8.71 13.66
N LYS A 190 -3.10 7.40 13.66
CA LYS A 190 -2.89 6.56 14.85
C LYS A 190 -1.42 6.46 15.21
N TRP A 191 -0.54 6.26 14.24
CA TRP A 191 0.91 6.15 14.44
C TRP A 191 1.50 7.42 15.07
N ILE A 192 1.13 8.59 14.56
CA ILE A 192 1.58 9.88 15.09
C ILE A 192 1.01 10.12 16.49
N LYS A 193 -0.29 9.84 16.69
CA LYS A 193 -0.91 9.97 18.00
C LYS A 193 -0.22 9.10 19.04
N ASP A 194 -0.01 7.83 18.74
CA ASP A 194 0.64 6.88 19.64
C ASP A 194 2.07 7.36 20.00
N ALA A 195 2.82 7.89 19.03
CA ALA A 195 4.15 8.46 19.27
C ALA A 195 4.10 9.67 20.21
N ARG A 196 3.16 10.59 19.99
CA ARG A 196 2.98 11.78 20.85
C ARG A 196 2.56 11.42 22.26
N ASP A 197 1.75 10.35 22.43
CA ASP A 197 1.24 9.90 23.75
C ASP A 197 2.35 9.36 24.66
N PHE A 198 3.53 9.02 24.12
CA PHE A 198 4.71 8.67 24.95
C PHE A 198 5.38 9.88 25.61
N ALA A 199 5.11 11.09 25.13
CA ALA A 199 5.77 12.30 25.59
C ALA A 199 5.19 12.83 26.91
N VAL A 200 6.05 13.41 27.73
CA VAL A 200 5.63 14.05 28.98
C VAL A 200 5.55 15.59 28.86
N ASN A 201 5.96 16.15 27.74
CA ASN A 201 5.93 17.60 27.46
C ASN A 201 5.89 17.86 25.94
N GLU A 202 5.62 19.10 25.54
CA GLU A 202 5.50 19.50 24.11
C GLU A 202 6.80 19.32 23.31
N GLN A 203 7.96 19.47 23.93
CA GLN A 203 9.23 19.28 23.24
C GLN A 203 9.44 17.83 22.87
N GLU A 204 9.10 16.92 23.78
CA GLU A 204 9.15 15.49 23.52
C GLU A 204 8.08 15.05 22.50
N GLN A 205 6.89 15.66 22.52
CA GLN A 205 5.86 15.37 21.50
C GLN A 205 6.40 15.65 20.09
N LYS A 206 7.05 16.80 19.88
CA LYS A 206 7.65 17.15 18.59
C LYS A 206 8.76 16.17 18.20
N TYR A 207 9.61 15.81 19.14
CA TYR A 207 10.72 14.87 18.92
C TYR A 207 10.21 13.46 18.56
N TYR A 208 9.21 12.96 19.28
CA TYR A 208 8.66 11.63 18.97
C TYR A 208 7.87 11.61 17.67
N GLU A 209 7.15 12.68 17.32
CA GLU A 209 6.51 12.79 16.01
C GLU A 209 7.54 12.83 14.87
N GLU A 210 8.61 13.63 15.00
CA GLU A 210 9.70 13.67 14.02
C GLU A 210 10.30 12.26 13.80
N ASN A 211 10.59 11.53 14.88
CA ASN A 211 11.09 10.17 14.79
C ASN A 211 10.08 9.21 14.13
N ALA A 212 8.81 9.32 14.50
CA ALA A 212 7.74 8.50 13.93
C ALA A 212 7.57 8.73 12.42
N ARG A 213 7.71 9.98 11.96
CA ARG A 213 7.70 10.34 10.53
C ARG A 213 8.97 9.86 9.83
N CYS A 214 10.12 10.07 10.47
CA CYS A 214 11.41 9.71 9.93
C CYS A 214 11.52 8.21 9.63
N ILE A 215 11.10 7.34 10.56
CA ILE A 215 11.20 5.89 10.40
C ILE A 215 10.39 5.33 9.23
N LEU A 216 9.30 5.99 8.85
CA LEU A 216 8.43 5.59 7.73
C LEU A 216 8.91 6.12 6.37
N THR A 217 9.85 7.06 6.36
CA THR A 217 10.22 7.82 5.17
C THR A 217 11.73 7.84 4.95
N VAL A 218 12.44 8.81 5.51
CA VAL A 218 13.88 8.99 5.27
C VAL A 218 14.77 8.06 6.09
N TRP A 219 14.25 7.39 7.11
CA TRP A 219 14.96 6.45 8.00
C TRP A 219 16.19 7.03 8.73
N GLY A 220 16.33 8.33 8.80
CA GLY A 220 17.46 8.98 9.44
C GLY A 220 17.60 10.42 9.04
N GLN A 221 18.82 10.80 8.68
CA GLN A 221 19.11 12.13 8.19
C GLN A 221 18.75 12.28 6.70
N LYS A 222 18.79 13.50 6.20
CA LYS A 222 18.68 13.79 4.78
C LYS A 222 19.66 12.93 3.98
N ASP A 223 19.22 12.40 2.86
CA ASP A 223 20.04 11.60 1.92
C ASP A 223 20.57 10.26 2.46
N THR A 224 19.89 9.64 3.39
CA THR A 224 20.28 8.29 3.83
C THR A 224 20.03 7.25 2.73
N GLN A 225 20.90 6.22 2.70
CA GLN A 225 20.74 5.09 1.78
C GLN A 225 19.53 4.21 2.14
N LEU A 226 18.98 4.35 3.33
CA LEU A 226 17.83 3.59 3.84
C LEU A 226 16.48 4.30 3.62
N ASN A 227 16.45 5.33 2.76
CA ASN A 227 15.22 6.00 2.42
C ASN A 227 14.15 5.01 1.94
N ASP A 228 12.93 5.17 2.42
CA ASP A 228 11.79 4.28 2.16
C ASP A 228 11.93 2.84 2.69
N TYR A 229 12.92 2.52 3.54
CA TYR A 229 13.13 1.17 4.07
C TYR A 229 11.87 0.61 4.75
N ALA A 230 11.23 1.38 5.61
CA ALA A 230 10.03 0.98 6.34
C ALA A 230 8.76 1.63 5.78
N ASN A 231 8.72 1.92 4.47
CA ASN A 231 7.56 2.54 3.86
C ASN A 231 6.25 1.78 4.15
N ARG A 232 5.14 2.51 4.24
CA ARG A 232 3.81 1.97 4.51
C ARG A 232 2.79 2.61 3.57
N GLY A 233 1.90 1.80 3.02
CA GLY A 233 0.73 2.29 2.30
C GLY A 233 -0.37 2.67 3.30
N TRP A 234 -0.27 3.85 3.91
CA TRP A 234 -1.19 4.36 4.92
C TRP A 234 -1.86 5.66 4.47
N GLY A 235 -3.14 5.82 4.85
CA GLY A 235 -3.87 7.06 4.65
C GLY A 235 -3.23 8.22 5.42
N GLY A 236 -3.28 9.40 4.85
CA GLY A 236 -2.55 10.58 5.30
C GLY A 236 -1.07 10.59 4.84
N LEU A 237 -0.33 9.49 4.99
CA LEU A 237 1.02 9.35 4.45
C LEU A 237 0.99 9.35 2.91
N THR A 238 0.06 8.60 2.32
CA THR A 238 -0.12 8.55 0.86
C THR A 238 -0.38 9.93 0.30
N ARG A 239 -1.29 10.70 0.88
CA ARG A 239 -1.64 12.04 0.41
C ARG A 239 -0.55 13.07 0.62
N THR A 240 0.10 13.09 1.80
CA THR A 240 0.97 14.20 2.20
C THR A 240 2.44 13.98 1.88
N PHE A 241 2.85 12.73 1.65
CA PHE A 241 4.23 12.38 1.32
C PHE A 241 4.37 11.78 -0.09
N TYR A 242 3.78 10.60 -0.35
CA TYR A 242 3.98 9.94 -1.64
C TYR A 242 3.35 10.72 -2.79
N ARG A 243 2.11 11.19 -2.63
CA ARG A 243 1.45 12.00 -3.64
C ARG A 243 2.22 13.29 -3.95
N GLU A 244 2.75 13.97 -2.93
CA GLU A 244 3.52 15.20 -3.14
C GLU A 244 4.84 14.94 -3.88
N ARG A 245 5.48 13.79 -3.66
CA ARG A 245 6.64 13.37 -4.47
C ARG A 245 6.26 13.19 -5.94
N TRP A 246 5.23 12.40 -6.21
CA TRP A 246 4.77 12.13 -7.57
C TRP A 246 4.23 13.36 -8.27
N LYS A 247 3.54 14.24 -7.56
CA LYS A 247 3.05 15.51 -8.10
C LYS A 247 4.21 16.41 -8.55
N ARG A 248 5.22 16.61 -7.70
CA ARG A 248 6.43 17.37 -8.05
C ARG A 248 7.12 16.77 -9.27
N PHE A 249 7.27 15.45 -9.30
CA PHE A 249 7.85 14.73 -10.43
C PHE A 249 7.09 14.99 -11.74
N THR A 250 5.79 14.78 -11.75
CA THR A 250 4.97 14.96 -12.96
C THR A 250 4.97 16.42 -13.42
N GLU A 251 4.92 17.39 -12.49
CA GLU A 251 5.01 18.82 -12.78
C GLU A 251 6.36 19.19 -13.43
N GLU A 252 7.48 18.66 -12.93
CA GLU A 252 8.80 18.94 -13.49
C GLU A 252 9.02 18.29 -14.86
N VAL A 253 8.55 17.05 -15.06
CA VAL A 253 8.56 16.41 -16.38
C VAL A 253 7.77 17.23 -17.39
N ILE A 254 6.54 17.65 -17.05
CA ILE A 254 5.68 18.46 -17.90
C ILE A 254 6.34 19.83 -18.20
N ALA A 255 6.94 20.46 -17.19
CA ALA A 255 7.64 21.73 -17.34
C ALA A 255 8.87 21.60 -18.27
N ALA A 256 9.64 20.50 -18.18
CA ALA A 256 10.76 20.23 -19.09
C ALA A 256 10.27 20.07 -20.54
N MET A 257 9.21 19.29 -20.76
CA MET A 257 8.59 19.12 -22.08
C MET A 257 8.09 20.45 -22.67
N THR A 258 7.43 21.27 -21.86
CA THR A 258 6.91 22.57 -22.26
C THR A 258 8.04 23.52 -22.71
N ARG A 259 9.21 23.40 -22.09
CA ARG A 259 10.42 24.16 -22.45
C ARG A 259 11.24 23.50 -23.56
N HIS A 260 10.77 22.41 -24.16
CA HIS A 260 11.49 21.59 -25.14
C HIS A 260 12.86 21.09 -24.63
N LYS A 261 12.94 20.77 -23.34
CA LYS A 261 14.13 20.19 -22.69
C LYS A 261 13.87 18.75 -22.27
N ASN A 262 14.93 17.98 -22.11
CA ASN A 262 14.84 16.70 -21.46
C ASN A 262 14.65 16.93 -19.94
N PHE A 263 13.90 16.06 -19.30
CA PHE A 263 13.80 16.01 -17.84
C PHE A 263 15.12 15.49 -17.26
N ASP A 264 15.60 16.14 -16.21
CA ASP A 264 16.82 15.79 -15.49
C ASP A 264 16.42 15.02 -14.21
N GLU A 265 16.35 13.70 -14.36
CA GLU A 265 15.90 12.81 -13.29
C GLU A 265 16.90 12.76 -12.11
N GLU A 266 18.21 12.83 -12.40
CA GLU A 266 19.24 12.85 -11.36
C GLU A 266 19.13 14.12 -10.49
N LYS A 267 18.97 15.27 -11.15
CA LYS A 267 18.72 16.52 -10.44
C LYS A 267 17.44 16.48 -9.62
N PHE A 268 16.36 15.93 -10.16
CA PHE A 268 15.10 15.76 -9.42
C PHE A 268 15.30 14.94 -8.15
N HIS A 269 16.04 13.82 -8.23
CA HIS A 269 16.32 12.98 -7.07
C HIS A 269 17.15 13.69 -5.99
N GLN A 270 18.06 14.58 -6.38
CA GLN A 270 18.77 15.42 -5.43
C GLN A 270 17.85 16.45 -4.76
N ASP A 271 17.00 17.10 -5.55
CA ASP A 271 16.13 18.17 -5.05
C ASP A 271 14.99 17.64 -4.16
N ILE A 272 14.43 16.45 -4.46
CA ILE A 272 13.30 15.87 -3.71
C ILE A 272 13.69 15.52 -2.27
N THR A 273 14.94 15.21 -2.00
CA THR A 273 15.44 14.87 -0.65
C THR A 273 15.20 16.00 0.36
N GLN A 274 15.22 17.25 -0.09
CA GLN A 274 14.92 18.39 0.76
C GLN A 274 13.46 18.36 1.23
N PHE A 275 12.51 18.13 0.31
CA PHE A 275 11.10 17.98 0.65
C PHE A 275 10.86 16.79 1.60
N GLU A 276 11.50 15.65 1.32
CA GLU A 276 11.35 14.44 2.12
C GLU A 276 11.80 14.67 3.57
N TYR A 277 12.94 15.34 3.75
CA TYR A 277 13.43 15.69 5.07
C TYR A 277 12.55 16.74 5.76
N GLU A 278 12.17 17.82 5.07
CA GLU A 278 11.28 18.84 5.62
C GLU A 278 9.92 18.28 6.05
N TRP A 279 9.42 17.25 5.35
CA TRP A 279 8.19 16.58 5.73
C TRP A 279 8.31 15.89 7.10
N THR A 280 9.47 15.37 7.48
CA THR A 280 9.67 14.74 8.81
C THR A 280 9.62 15.75 9.94
N LEU A 281 9.99 16.99 9.67
CA LEU A 281 10.02 18.09 10.65
C LEU A 281 8.65 18.74 10.89
N LYS A 282 7.64 18.37 10.10
CA LYS A 282 6.30 18.92 10.25
C LYS A 282 5.62 18.43 11.52
N ASN A 283 4.80 19.31 12.10
CA ASN A 283 3.91 18.97 13.21
C ASN A 283 2.48 19.24 12.76
N GLU A 284 1.82 18.21 12.28
CA GLU A 284 0.48 18.27 11.68
C GLU A 284 -0.42 17.20 12.30
N ASP A 285 -1.69 17.54 12.48
CA ASP A 285 -2.68 16.58 12.93
C ASP A 285 -3.24 15.77 11.77
N PHE A 286 -3.39 14.47 12.00
CA PHE A 286 -4.02 13.55 11.09
C PHE A 286 -5.24 12.91 11.74
N PRO A 287 -6.34 12.73 11.03
CA PRO A 287 -7.45 11.92 11.54
C PRO A 287 -6.99 10.47 11.71
N ILE A 288 -7.46 9.82 12.78
CA ILE A 288 -7.17 8.40 13.01
C ILE A 288 -7.93 7.53 12.01
N THR A 289 -9.14 7.92 11.68
CA THR A 289 -9.99 7.27 10.67
C THR A 289 -10.94 8.29 10.06
N SER A 290 -11.43 8.01 8.86
CA SER A 290 -12.50 8.79 8.23
C SER A 290 -13.87 8.24 8.67
N GLU A 291 -14.93 9.05 8.47
CA GLU A 291 -16.32 8.64 8.68
C GLU A 291 -16.92 7.92 7.46
N GLU A 292 -16.17 7.81 6.37
CA GLU A 292 -16.64 7.15 5.15
C GLU A 292 -16.81 5.64 5.37
N ASN A 293 -17.86 5.09 4.79
CA ASN A 293 -18.05 3.63 4.80
C ASN A 293 -17.13 2.98 3.77
N PRO A 294 -16.20 2.10 4.17
CA PRO A 294 -15.21 1.51 3.27
C PRO A 294 -15.82 0.67 2.14
N ILE A 295 -16.95 0.00 2.39
CA ILE A 295 -17.62 -0.83 1.38
C ILE A 295 -18.25 0.04 0.30
N SER A 296 -18.93 1.12 0.70
CA SER A 296 -19.53 2.07 -0.24
C SER A 296 -18.46 2.76 -1.08
N LEU A 297 -17.37 3.20 -0.45
CA LEU A 297 -16.24 3.81 -1.14
C LEU A 297 -15.56 2.83 -2.10
N ALA A 298 -15.31 1.59 -1.69
CA ALA A 298 -14.72 0.58 -2.55
C ALA A 298 -15.60 0.29 -3.79
N LYS A 299 -16.93 0.24 -3.62
CA LYS A 299 -17.87 0.10 -4.75
C LYS A 299 -17.84 1.31 -5.69
N GLU A 300 -17.74 2.53 -5.15
CA GLU A 300 -17.53 3.76 -5.93
C GLU A 300 -16.24 3.67 -6.78
N LEU A 301 -15.14 3.26 -6.15
CA LEU A 301 -13.84 3.14 -6.82
C LEU A 301 -13.83 2.06 -7.90
N ILE A 302 -14.54 0.94 -7.69
CA ILE A 302 -14.73 -0.07 -8.74
C ILE A 302 -15.41 0.54 -9.94
N LEU A 303 -16.53 1.24 -9.76
CA LEU A 303 -17.23 1.89 -10.88
C LEU A 303 -16.35 2.93 -11.59
N LYS A 304 -15.54 3.67 -10.83
CA LYS A 304 -14.65 4.71 -11.36
C LYS A 304 -13.54 4.14 -12.26
N TYR A 305 -12.97 3.00 -11.90
CA TYR A 305 -11.79 2.43 -12.57
C TYR A 305 -12.08 1.21 -13.46
N ASP A 306 -13.32 0.77 -13.59
CA ASP A 306 -13.68 -0.43 -14.38
C ASP A 306 -13.28 -0.30 -15.85
N ASP A 307 -13.49 0.86 -16.46
CA ASP A 307 -13.09 1.11 -17.86
C ASP A 307 -11.56 1.10 -18.04
N ASP A 308 -10.81 1.58 -17.06
CA ASP A 308 -9.34 1.52 -17.10
C ASP A 308 -8.87 0.07 -17.02
N PHE A 309 -9.43 -0.74 -16.14
CA PHE A 309 -9.10 -2.17 -16.06
C PHE A 309 -9.46 -2.91 -17.35
N ARG A 310 -10.63 -2.67 -17.94
CA ARG A 310 -11.01 -3.27 -19.24
C ARG A 310 -10.08 -2.86 -20.38
N SER A 311 -9.59 -1.63 -20.36
CA SER A 311 -8.68 -1.10 -21.38
C SER A 311 -7.26 -1.62 -21.25
N LEU A 312 -6.77 -1.76 -20.02
CA LEU A 312 -5.39 -2.20 -19.74
C LEU A 312 -5.22 -3.71 -19.77
N TYR A 313 -6.29 -4.46 -19.48
CA TYR A 313 -6.30 -5.92 -19.40
C TYR A 313 -7.43 -6.51 -20.27
N PRO A 314 -7.34 -6.40 -21.61
CA PRO A 314 -8.36 -6.85 -22.55
C PRO A 314 -8.58 -8.37 -22.58
#